data_054ce79555ce62bff82b009b1b117ef8
#
_entry.id   054ce79555ce62bff82b009b1b117ef8
#
_cell.length_a   1.000
_cell.length_b   1.000
_cell.length_c   1.000
_cell.angle_alpha   90.00
_cell.angle_beta   90.00
_cell.angle_gamma   90.00
#
_symmetry.space_group_name_H-M   'P 1'
#
loop_
_entity.id
_entity.type
_entity.pdbx_description
1 polymer ?
#
loop_
_entity_poly.entity_id
_entity_poly.type
_entity_poly.pdbx_seq_one_letter_code
_entity_poly.pdbx_strand_id
1 'polypeptide(L)'
;MYYVGVDVGGQTIKTGVVTETGELQGELTIVPTESEKGNERFLEQLCQSIRLAMKSAQVELDQIKAIGVATPGLMDIPAGVLTYPVNMTALRNVPVRDHVQKVFHKPTAFQNDANAAAYGEFWVGAGKGTRSLVLFTLGTGIGCGIVWDRKIIEGEHSHGAEVGHIIIQAWGGRMCG
;
A
#
# COMPACT_ATOMS: atom_id res chain seq x y z
N MET A 1 4.97 -9.79 18.69
CA MET A 1 4.92 -8.40 18.17
C MET A 1 3.99 -8.35 17.00
N TYR A 2 3.37 -7.17 16.74
CA TYR A 2 2.39 -7.01 15.68
C TYR A 2 2.78 -5.92 14.71
N TYR A 3 2.21 -5.97 13.51
CA TYR A 3 2.33 -4.97 12.46
C TYR A 3 0.94 -4.57 12.00
N VAL A 4 0.77 -3.33 11.59
CA VAL A 4 -0.46 -2.88 10.94
C VAL A 4 -0.19 -2.74 9.45
N GLY A 5 -1.02 -3.39 8.64
CA GLY A 5 -1.04 -3.24 7.19
C GLY A 5 -2.28 -2.46 6.75
N VAL A 6 -2.08 -1.43 5.94
CA VAL A 6 -3.15 -0.60 5.40
C VAL A 6 -3.09 -0.63 3.88
N ASP A 7 -4.18 -1.05 3.25
CA ASP A 7 -4.41 -1.03 1.81
C ASP A 7 -5.43 0.07 1.48
N VAL A 8 -4.97 1.11 0.81
CA VAL A 8 -5.80 2.24 0.41
C VAL A 8 -6.32 2.03 -1.00
N GLY A 9 -7.62 1.86 -1.14
CA GLY A 9 -8.29 1.89 -2.44
C GLY A 9 -8.97 3.24 -2.71
N GLY A 10 -9.43 3.45 -3.94
CA GLY A 10 -10.14 4.68 -4.32
C GLY A 10 -11.44 4.91 -3.53
N GLN A 11 -12.11 3.85 -3.08
CA GLN A 11 -13.39 3.92 -2.35
C GLN A 11 -13.27 3.53 -0.89
N THR A 12 -12.40 2.58 -0.55
CA THR A 12 -12.28 2.02 0.79
C THR A 12 -10.83 1.86 1.20
N ILE A 13 -10.57 2.02 2.49
CA ILE A 13 -9.31 1.68 3.15
C ILE A 13 -9.54 0.37 3.90
N LYS A 14 -8.71 -0.63 3.63
CA LYS A 14 -8.71 -1.91 4.35
C LYS A 14 -7.49 -1.96 5.27
N THR A 15 -7.72 -2.32 6.50
CA THR A 15 -6.64 -2.35 7.50
C THR A 15 -6.71 -3.62 8.33
N GLY A 16 -5.58 -4.27 8.51
CA GLY A 16 -5.45 -5.45 9.36
C GLY A 16 -4.23 -5.36 10.28
N VAL A 17 -4.30 -6.06 11.40
CA VAL A 17 -3.17 -6.30 12.29
C VAL A 17 -2.67 -7.70 12.02
N VAL A 18 -1.36 -7.86 11.83
CA VAL A 18 -0.75 -9.16 11.56
C VAL A 18 0.39 -9.46 12.53
N THR A 19 0.64 -10.75 12.76
CA THR A 19 1.78 -11.24 13.52
C THR A 19 3.08 -11.15 12.71
N GLU A 20 4.20 -11.46 13.32
CA GLU A 20 5.51 -11.59 12.63
C GLU A 20 5.53 -12.72 11.59
N THR A 21 4.60 -13.66 11.67
CA THR A 21 4.44 -14.76 10.71
C THR A 21 3.41 -14.45 9.60
N GLY A 22 2.81 -13.25 9.62
CA GLY A 22 1.82 -12.81 8.64
C GLY A 22 0.39 -13.28 8.92
N GLU A 23 0.13 -13.87 10.10
CA GLU A 23 -1.21 -14.30 10.50
C GLU A 23 -2.05 -13.09 10.91
N LEU A 24 -3.27 -12.99 10.36
CA LEU A 24 -4.20 -11.93 10.71
C LEU A 24 -4.67 -12.09 12.16
N GLN A 25 -4.59 -11.00 12.92
CA GLN A 25 -5.09 -10.90 14.29
C GLN A 25 -6.39 -10.08 14.30
N GLY A 26 -7.47 -10.69 14.75
CA GLY A 26 -8.81 -10.08 14.68
C GLY A 26 -9.38 -10.08 13.26
N GLU A 27 -10.21 -9.09 12.95
CA GLU A 27 -10.87 -8.95 11.65
C GLU A 27 -10.31 -7.77 10.84
N LEU A 28 -10.38 -7.89 9.52
CA LEU A 28 -10.09 -6.76 8.64
C LEU A 28 -11.09 -5.64 8.88
N THR A 29 -10.58 -4.44 9.09
CA THR A 29 -11.39 -3.23 9.16
C THR A 29 -11.49 -2.61 7.78
N ILE A 30 -12.70 -2.20 7.39
CA ILE A 30 -12.97 -1.51 6.12
C ILE A 30 -13.68 -0.20 6.44
N VAL A 31 -13.10 0.91 5.98
CA VAL A 31 -13.71 2.25 6.12
C VAL A 31 -13.73 2.94 4.76
N PRO A 32 -14.65 3.92 4.53
CA PRO A 32 -14.63 4.74 3.34
C PRO A 32 -13.34 5.55 3.25
N THR A 33 -12.76 5.69 2.04
CA THR A 33 -11.55 6.51 1.81
C THR A 33 -11.86 8.01 1.94
N GLU A 34 -13.05 8.43 1.49
CA GLU A 34 -13.52 9.83 1.49
C GLU A 34 -12.52 10.82 0.87
N SER A 35 -11.77 10.35 -0.12
CA SER A 35 -10.73 11.13 -0.79
C SER A 35 -11.26 12.37 -1.51
N GLU A 36 -12.52 12.37 -1.91
CA GLU A 36 -13.20 13.50 -2.53
C GLU A 36 -13.32 14.73 -1.60
N LYS A 37 -13.18 14.51 -0.29
CA LYS A 37 -13.22 15.58 0.73
C LYS A 37 -11.85 16.20 1.01
N GLY A 38 -10.81 15.79 0.26
CA GLY A 38 -9.47 16.35 0.33
C GLY A 38 -8.52 15.67 1.31
N ASN A 39 -7.29 16.19 1.37
CA ASN A 39 -6.15 15.57 2.06
C ASN A 39 -6.40 15.34 3.56
N GLU A 40 -6.97 16.33 4.26
CA GLU A 40 -7.18 16.25 5.71
C GLU A 40 -8.14 15.11 6.06
N ARG A 41 -9.27 15.05 5.36
CA ARG A 41 -10.26 14.02 5.60
C ARG A 41 -9.74 12.63 5.26
N PHE A 42 -9.01 12.49 4.18
CA PHE A 42 -8.33 11.24 3.81
C PHE A 42 -7.38 10.76 4.93
N LEU A 43 -6.54 11.65 5.45
CA LEU A 43 -5.59 11.32 6.52
C LEU A 43 -6.29 10.98 7.84
N GLU A 44 -7.43 11.62 8.14
CA GLU A 44 -8.27 11.24 9.28
C GLU A 44 -8.81 9.82 9.14
N GLN A 45 -9.37 9.47 7.96
CA GLN A 45 -9.90 8.14 7.68
C GLN A 45 -8.79 7.07 7.75
N LEU A 46 -7.62 7.39 7.23
CA LEU A 46 -6.45 6.52 7.33
C LEU A 46 -6.09 6.23 8.80
N CYS A 47 -6.00 7.25 9.63
CA CYS A 47 -5.70 7.09 11.05
C CYS A 47 -6.83 6.38 11.80
N GLN A 48 -8.08 6.66 11.44
CA GLN A 48 -9.25 5.98 12.03
C GLN A 48 -9.24 4.48 11.72
N SER A 49 -8.94 4.09 10.47
CA SER A 49 -8.87 2.68 10.08
C SER A 49 -7.84 1.90 10.90
N ILE A 50 -6.67 2.51 11.15
CA ILE A 50 -5.62 1.93 11.99
C ILE A 50 -6.11 1.70 13.43
N ARG A 51 -6.74 2.72 14.03
CA ARG A 51 -7.28 2.59 15.41
C ARG A 51 -8.36 1.51 15.50
N LEU A 52 -9.25 1.42 14.50
CA LEU A 52 -10.30 0.41 14.46
C LEU A 52 -9.72 -1.00 14.29
N ALA A 53 -8.71 -1.18 13.44
CA ALA A 53 -8.05 -2.47 13.26
C ALA A 53 -7.35 -2.94 14.56
N MET A 54 -6.64 -2.04 15.24
CA MET A 54 -6.02 -2.35 16.52
C MET A 54 -7.08 -2.75 17.58
N LYS A 55 -8.21 -2.02 17.62
CA LYS A 55 -9.32 -2.35 18.52
C LYS A 55 -9.93 -3.73 18.19
N SER A 56 -10.15 -4.05 16.91
CA SER A 56 -10.66 -5.35 16.46
C SER A 56 -9.69 -6.49 16.85
N ALA A 57 -8.40 -6.25 16.72
CA ALA A 57 -7.36 -7.20 17.08
C ALA A 57 -7.13 -7.32 18.59
N GLN A 58 -7.70 -6.41 19.40
CA GLN A 58 -7.43 -6.28 20.84
C GLN A 58 -5.93 -6.07 21.14
N VAL A 59 -5.25 -5.26 20.30
CA VAL A 59 -3.82 -4.98 20.38
C VAL A 59 -3.60 -3.52 20.71
N GLU A 60 -2.78 -3.27 21.73
CA GLU A 60 -2.41 -1.92 22.15
C GLU A 60 -1.25 -1.37 21.30
N LEU A 61 -1.13 -0.04 21.26
CA LEU A 61 -0.15 0.64 20.39
C LEU A 61 1.31 0.27 20.73
N ASP A 62 1.62 0.01 21.98
CA ASP A 62 2.97 -0.38 22.41
C ASP A 62 3.41 -1.75 21.85
N GLN A 63 2.44 -2.64 21.58
CA GLN A 63 2.64 -3.95 20.97
C GLN A 63 2.87 -3.89 19.44
N ILE A 64 2.54 -2.75 18.81
CA ILE A 64 2.76 -2.52 17.37
C ILE A 64 4.23 -2.12 17.15
N LYS A 65 4.90 -2.86 16.26
CA LYS A 65 6.30 -2.62 15.89
C LYS A 65 6.44 -1.60 14.75
N ALA A 66 5.60 -1.70 13.74
CA ALA A 66 5.59 -0.79 12.60
C ALA A 66 4.23 -0.79 11.88
N ILE A 67 4.00 0.23 11.05
CA ILE A 67 2.82 0.40 10.22
C ILE A 67 3.27 0.44 8.75
N GLY A 68 2.62 -0.33 7.89
CA GLY A 68 2.79 -0.27 6.44
C GLY A 68 1.56 0.31 5.78
N VAL A 69 1.73 1.29 4.91
CA VAL A 69 0.64 1.89 4.12
C VAL A 69 0.93 1.69 2.64
N ALA A 70 0.01 1.04 1.94
CA ALA A 70 0.03 0.86 0.50
C ALA A 70 -1.07 1.71 -0.15
N THR A 71 -0.74 2.40 -1.26
CA THR A 71 -1.70 3.22 -2.00
C THR A 71 -1.49 3.05 -3.51
N PRO A 72 -2.55 3.19 -4.32
CA PRO A 72 -2.40 3.33 -5.77
C PRO A 72 -1.95 4.75 -6.12
N GLY A 73 -1.42 4.93 -7.33
CA GLY A 73 -1.11 6.23 -7.92
C GLY A 73 0.34 6.64 -7.84
N LEU A 74 0.61 7.83 -8.37
CA LEU A 74 1.96 8.38 -8.40
C LEU A 74 2.41 8.81 -7.01
N MET A 75 3.62 8.46 -6.64
CA MET A 75 4.16 8.71 -5.31
C MET A 75 5.66 8.99 -5.33
N ASP A 76 6.12 9.64 -4.30
CA ASP A 76 7.52 9.76 -3.92
C ASP A 76 7.74 8.88 -2.67
N ILE A 77 8.21 7.65 -2.88
CA ILE A 77 8.42 6.69 -1.78
C ILE A 77 9.50 7.19 -0.80
N PRO A 78 10.66 7.67 -1.26
CA PRO A 78 11.66 8.28 -0.38
C PRO A 78 11.13 9.42 0.49
N ALA A 79 10.30 10.31 -0.07
CA ALA A 79 9.66 11.39 0.67
C ALA A 79 8.45 10.93 1.50
N GLY A 80 7.85 9.76 1.19
CA GLY A 80 6.63 9.27 1.85
C GLY A 80 5.36 10.02 1.45
N VAL A 81 5.34 10.54 0.22
CA VAL A 81 4.30 11.44 -0.29
C VAL A 81 3.52 10.80 -1.43
N LEU A 82 2.20 10.77 -1.31
CA LEU A 82 1.28 10.45 -2.41
C LEU A 82 1.09 11.72 -3.24
N THR A 83 1.70 11.77 -4.45
CA THR A 83 1.74 12.99 -5.25
C THR A 83 0.46 13.19 -6.05
N TYR A 84 0.05 12.17 -6.80
CA TYR A 84 -1.12 12.24 -7.68
C TYR A 84 -1.76 10.86 -7.86
N PRO A 85 -2.76 10.48 -7.07
CA PRO A 85 -3.53 9.27 -7.30
C PRO A 85 -4.63 9.52 -8.34
N VAL A 86 -4.56 8.83 -9.48
CA VAL A 86 -5.48 9.02 -10.62
C VAL A 86 -6.95 8.83 -10.21
N ASN A 87 -7.22 7.87 -9.32
CA ASN A 87 -8.57 7.52 -8.88
C ASN A 87 -9.05 8.32 -7.64
N MET A 88 -8.23 9.22 -7.11
CA MET A 88 -8.52 10.05 -5.94
C MET A 88 -8.14 11.51 -6.27
N THR A 89 -8.83 12.07 -7.25
CA THR A 89 -8.44 13.31 -7.93
C THR A 89 -8.44 14.58 -7.07
N ALA A 90 -9.05 14.56 -5.89
CA ALA A 90 -8.98 15.68 -4.93
C ALA A 90 -7.72 15.66 -4.07
N LEU A 91 -6.95 14.57 -4.07
CA LEU A 91 -5.72 14.46 -3.29
C LEU A 91 -4.52 14.98 -4.08
N ARG A 92 -3.64 15.74 -3.42
CA ARG A 92 -2.38 16.25 -3.98
C ARG A 92 -1.32 16.36 -2.90
N ASN A 93 -0.14 15.80 -3.17
CA ASN A 93 1.04 15.91 -2.31
C ASN A 93 0.74 15.58 -0.84
N VAL A 94 0.09 14.42 -0.60
CA VAL A 94 -0.32 14.00 0.74
C VAL A 94 0.88 13.37 1.47
N PRO A 95 1.33 13.92 2.61
CA PRO A 95 2.48 13.38 3.36
C PRO A 95 2.06 12.17 4.21
N VAL A 96 1.76 11.05 3.54
CA VAL A 96 1.15 9.85 4.17
C VAL A 96 2.03 9.28 5.27
N ARG A 97 3.30 8.99 4.96
CA ARG A 97 4.22 8.37 5.91
C ARG A 97 4.42 9.23 7.14
N ASP A 98 4.77 10.50 6.93
CA ASP A 98 5.11 11.40 8.02
C ASP A 98 3.90 11.70 8.91
N HIS A 99 2.70 11.79 8.32
CA HIS A 99 1.46 11.97 9.08
C HIS A 99 1.18 10.78 9.99
N VAL A 100 1.22 9.55 9.45
CA VAL A 100 0.99 8.31 10.22
C VAL A 100 2.05 8.15 11.30
N GLN A 101 3.32 8.38 10.97
CA GLN A 101 4.42 8.29 11.93
C GLN A 101 4.28 9.32 13.06
N LYS A 102 3.84 10.53 12.74
CA LYS A 102 3.59 11.59 13.74
C LYS A 102 2.43 11.24 14.68
N VAL A 103 1.34 10.65 14.13
CA VAL A 103 0.15 10.33 14.92
C VAL A 103 0.36 9.13 15.83
N PHE A 104 1.03 8.09 15.34
CA PHE A 104 1.19 6.82 16.07
C PHE A 104 2.57 6.64 16.73
N HIS A 105 3.52 7.52 16.45
CA HIS A 105 4.91 7.41 16.96
C HIS A 105 5.54 6.04 16.67
N LYS A 106 5.21 5.44 15.51
CA LYS A 106 5.73 4.14 15.07
C LYS A 106 6.43 4.28 13.72
N PRO A 107 7.51 3.50 13.48
CA PRO A 107 8.11 3.40 12.15
C PRO A 107 7.02 3.10 11.12
N THR A 108 6.98 3.89 10.05
CA THR A 108 5.95 3.75 9.01
C THR A 108 6.61 3.58 7.65
N ALA A 109 6.26 2.48 6.96
CA ALA A 109 6.60 2.24 5.57
C ALA A 109 5.46 2.76 4.67
N PHE A 110 5.83 3.31 3.50
CA PHE A 110 4.89 3.76 2.48
C PHE A 110 5.29 3.15 1.14
N GLN A 111 4.35 2.55 0.42
CA GLN A 111 4.63 1.82 -0.81
C GLN A 111 3.46 1.86 -1.79
N ASN A 112 3.74 1.55 -3.06
CA ASN A 112 2.72 1.24 -4.06
C ASN A 112 1.99 -0.06 -3.72
N ASP A 113 0.68 -0.14 -4.02
CA ASP A 113 -0.20 -1.27 -3.71
C ASP A 113 0.27 -2.60 -4.35
N ALA A 114 0.65 -2.59 -5.64
CA ALA A 114 1.13 -3.79 -6.32
C ALA A 114 2.51 -4.26 -5.78
N ASN A 115 3.39 -3.32 -5.45
CA ASN A 115 4.66 -3.61 -4.80
C ASN A 115 4.46 -4.21 -3.40
N ALA A 116 3.53 -3.65 -2.63
CA ALA A 116 3.20 -4.16 -1.29
C ALA A 116 2.60 -5.58 -1.38
N ALA A 117 1.72 -5.83 -2.36
CA ALA A 117 1.17 -7.16 -2.63
C ALA A 117 2.27 -8.15 -3.00
N ALA A 118 3.19 -7.76 -3.90
CA ALA A 118 4.32 -8.62 -4.29
C ALA A 118 5.23 -8.95 -3.09
N TYR A 119 5.48 -7.98 -2.22
CA TYR A 119 6.28 -8.23 -1.03
C TYR A 119 5.55 -9.11 -0.01
N GLY A 120 4.23 -8.97 0.12
CA GLY A 120 3.41 -9.85 0.95
C GLY A 120 3.48 -11.31 0.49
N GLU A 121 3.31 -11.54 -0.83
CA GLU A 121 3.46 -12.88 -1.43
C GLU A 121 4.88 -13.44 -1.29
N PHE A 122 5.90 -12.59 -1.40
CA PHE A 122 7.28 -12.97 -1.17
C PHE A 122 7.54 -13.36 0.30
N TRP A 123 6.95 -12.63 1.24
CA TRP A 123 7.17 -12.83 2.67
C TRP A 123 6.45 -14.07 3.20
N VAL A 124 5.14 -14.20 2.97
CA VAL A 124 4.31 -15.25 3.58
C VAL A 124 3.48 -16.06 2.60
N GLY A 125 3.38 -15.64 1.33
CA GLY A 125 2.56 -16.26 0.30
C GLY A 125 3.31 -17.19 -0.63
N ALA A 126 2.94 -17.19 -1.90
CA ALA A 126 3.45 -18.10 -2.94
C ALA A 126 4.96 -17.97 -3.20
N GLY A 127 5.54 -16.81 -2.90
CA GLY A 127 6.99 -16.55 -3.04
C GLY A 127 7.83 -16.89 -1.82
N LYS A 128 7.24 -17.44 -0.77
CA LYS A 128 7.95 -17.74 0.47
C LYS A 128 9.13 -18.67 0.22
N GLY A 129 10.31 -18.25 0.69
CA GLY A 129 11.55 -19.02 0.53
C GLY A 129 12.28 -18.81 -0.80
N THR A 130 11.73 -18.06 -1.75
CA THR A 130 12.41 -17.67 -2.97
C THR A 130 13.35 -16.48 -2.74
N ARG A 131 14.18 -16.12 -3.73
CA ARG A 131 14.98 -14.90 -3.69
C ARG A 131 14.34 -13.77 -4.51
N SER A 132 13.52 -14.13 -5.48
CA SER A 132 12.93 -13.19 -6.42
C SER A 132 11.52 -13.62 -6.80
N LEU A 133 10.65 -12.66 -7.06
CA LEU A 133 9.26 -12.85 -7.43
C LEU A 133 8.83 -11.72 -8.37
N VAL A 134 8.01 -12.04 -9.35
CA VAL A 134 7.23 -11.08 -10.11
C VAL A 134 5.76 -11.40 -9.88
N LEU A 135 5.01 -10.41 -9.42
CA LEU A 135 3.56 -10.49 -9.21
C LEU A 135 2.84 -9.58 -10.19
N PHE A 136 1.81 -10.09 -10.83
CA PHE A 136 0.84 -9.29 -11.59
C PHE A 136 -0.48 -9.21 -10.82
N THR A 137 -1.00 -8.01 -10.65
CA THR A 137 -2.36 -7.79 -10.14
C THR A 137 -3.29 -7.51 -11.30
N LEU A 138 -4.37 -8.28 -11.42
CA LEU A 138 -5.37 -8.15 -12.48
C LEU A 138 -6.67 -7.61 -11.86
N GLY A 139 -7.00 -6.37 -12.18
CA GLY A 139 -8.19 -5.68 -11.65
C GLY A 139 -8.71 -4.67 -12.67
N THR A 140 -9.00 -3.45 -12.24
CA THR A 140 -9.36 -2.33 -13.14
C THR A 140 -8.27 -2.08 -14.17
N GLY A 141 -7.00 -2.26 -13.79
CA GLY A 141 -5.84 -2.25 -14.65
C GLY A 141 -4.95 -3.47 -14.37
N ILE A 142 -3.74 -3.44 -14.93
CA ILE A 142 -2.70 -4.43 -14.67
C ILE A 142 -1.61 -3.73 -13.85
N GLY A 143 -1.48 -4.12 -12.59
CA GLY A 143 -0.35 -3.72 -11.74
C GLY A 143 0.73 -4.79 -11.74
N CYS A 144 1.92 -4.39 -11.34
CA CYS A 144 3.02 -5.33 -11.14
C CYS A 144 3.89 -4.90 -9.97
N GLY A 145 4.39 -5.88 -9.23
CA GLY A 145 5.45 -5.71 -8.24
C GLY A 145 6.56 -6.71 -8.50
N ILE A 146 7.78 -6.24 -8.40
CA ILE A 146 8.99 -7.05 -8.62
C ILE A 146 9.82 -7.06 -7.34
N VAL A 147 10.06 -8.25 -6.82
CA VAL A 147 11.05 -8.49 -5.78
C VAL A 147 12.25 -9.16 -6.44
N TRP A 148 13.42 -8.53 -6.36
CA TRP A 148 14.68 -9.07 -6.87
C TRP A 148 15.70 -9.13 -5.75
N ASP A 149 16.28 -10.28 -5.54
CA ASP A 149 17.23 -10.53 -4.45
C ASP A 149 16.74 -9.98 -3.09
N ARG A 150 15.48 -10.28 -2.76
CA ARG A 150 14.77 -9.89 -1.53
C ARG A 150 14.48 -8.38 -1.38
N LYS A 151 14.62 -7.62 -2.44
CA LYS A 151 14.32 -6.17 -2.45
C LYS A 151 13.26 -5.85 -3.50
N ILE A 152 12.36 -4.95 -3.18
CA ILE A 152 11.41 -4.41 -4.14
C ILE A 152 12.18 -3.56 -5.15
N ILE A 153 11.84 -3.71 -6.42
CA ILE A 153 12.33 -2.84 -7.50
C ILE A 153 11.42 -1.62 -7.58
N GLU A 154 11.83 -0.55 -6.94
CA GLU A 154 11.07 0.72 -6.90
C GLU A 154 11.38 1.63 -8.09
N GLY A 155 12.57 1.48 -8.69
CA GLY A 155 13.10 2.40 -9.70
C GLY A 155 13.53 3.74 -9.11
N GLU A 156 14.21 4.54 -9.90
CA GLU A 156 14.74 5.86 -9.48
C GLU A 156 13.65 6.84 -9.03
N HIS A 157 12.47 6.75 -9.64
CA HIS A 157 11.35 7.67 -9.42
C HIS A 157 10.11 6.97 -8.86
N SER A 158 10.27 5.86 -8.12
CA SER A 158 9.18 5.11 -7.50
C SER A 158 8.20 4.45 -8.50
N HIS A 159 8.61 4.22 -9.76
CA HIS A 159 7.78 3.64 -10.83
C HIS A 159 8.45 2.43 -11.49
N GLY A 160 9.22 1.64 -10.76
CA GLY A 160 10.08 0.58 -11.30
C GLY A 160 9.37 -0.63 -11.90
N ALA A 161 8.09 -0.86 -11.65
CA ALA A 161 7.39 -2.07 -12.04
C ALA A 161 6.10 -1.80 -12.83
N GLU A 162 6.04 -0.71 -13.60
CA GLU A 162 4.87 -0.31 -14.39
C GLU A 162 4.70 -1.14 -15.69
N VAL A 163 4.78 -2.47 -15.57
CA VAL A 163 4.74 -3.38 -16.73
C VAL A 163 3.35 -3.47 -17.40
N GLY A 164 2.27 -3.04 -16.71
CA GLY A 164 0.95 -2.93 -17.31
C GLY A 164 0.88 -1.92 -18.47
N HIS A 165 1.87 -1.01 -18.56
CA HIS A 165 1.98 0.02 -19.59
C HIS A 165 2.95 -0.32 -20.72
N ILE A 166 3.55 -1.54 -20.75
CA ILE A 166 4.42 -1.94 -21.86
C ILE A 166 3.60 -2.18 -23.13
N ILE A 167 4.19 -1.85 -24.27
CA ILE A 167 3.58 -2.07 -25.57
C ILE A 167 3.71 -3.56 -25.94
N ILE A 168 2.59 -4.27 -25.96
CA ILE A 168 2.53 -5.70 -26.36
C ILE A 168 2.07 -5.91 -27.81
N GLN A 169 1.52 -4.86 -28.43
CA GLN A 169 1.09 -4.85 -29.83
C GLN A 169 1.56 -3.57 -30.49
N ALA A 170 2.54 -3.66 -31.38
CA ALA A 170 3.17 -2.49 -32.00
C ALA A 170 2.25 -1.72 -32.96
N TRP A 171 1.31 -2.41 -33.63
CA TRP A 171 0.42 -1.85 -34.64
C TRP A 171 -1.02 -2.23 -34.38
N GLY A 172 -1.95 -1.28 -34.49
CA GLY A 172 -3.39 -1.53 -34.34
C GLY A 172 -3.84 -1.89 -32.93
N GLY A 173 -2.98 -1.74 -31.91
CA GLY A 173 -3.34 -1.91 -30.51
C GLY A 173 -4.25 -0.79 -30.00
N ARG A 174 -5.02 -1.07 -28.95
CA ARG A 174 -5.77 -0.04 -28.23
C ARG A 174 -4.83 0.87 -27.48
N MET A 175 -5.12 2.16 -27.45
CA MET A 175 -4.43 3.09 -26.56
C MET A 175 -4.72 2.73 -25.10
N CYS A 176 -3.71 2.87 -24.24
CA CYS A 176 -3.88 2.79 -22.80
C CYS A 176 -4.79 3.94 -22.34
N GLY A 177 -5.76 3.63 -21.48
CA GLY A 177 -6.74 4.59 -20.95
C GLY A 177 -6.16 5.49 -19.86
#